data_b5b8973a277252d39a0d9602060bbc43
#
_entry.id   b5b8973a277252d39a0d9602060bbc43
#
_cell.length_a   1.000
_cell.length_b   1.000
_cell.length_c   1.000
_cell.angle_alpha   90.00
_cell.angle_beta   90.00
_cell.angle_gamma   90.00
#
_symmetry.space_group_name_H-M   'P 1'
#
loop_
_entity.id
_entity.type
_entity.pdbx_description
1 polymer ?
#
loop_
_entity_poly.entity_id
_entity_poly.type
_entity_poly.pdbx_seq_one_letter_code
_entity_poly.pdbx_strand_id
1 'polypeptide(L)'
;MLLVLLAMVACTSNEKTPQATEPVQEKPVQVVDNSPRSLPLLYATDTCKIGQNYYVWELERKACDSLGVVADDMGDKYYDNTIKIVVKKNASTLFARTFKKSDFRHMLDKDFFKNSILDGCRFMKIHEGMVSFSMAVSYPESDMSRPFILNIGPDGSYMILPDDDLDEEYITDSLSS
;
A
#
# COMPACT_ATOMS: atom_id res chain seq x y z
N MET A 1 65.82 9.29 63.80
CA MET A 1 66.25 10.65 64.07
C MET A 1 65.99 11.44 62.82
N LEU A 2 65.10 12.30 62.66
CA LEU A 2 64.71 13.55 63.19
C LEU A 2 63.31 13.94 62.60
N LEU A 3 62.42 14.27 63.48
CA LEU A 3 61.12 14.88 63.21
C LEU A 3 61.35 16.27 62.62
N VAL A 4 60.55 16.70 61.61
CA VAL A 4 60.14 18.10 61.50
C VAL A 4 58.68 18.13 61.01
N LEU A 5 57.85 18.60 61.93
CA LEU A 5 56.50 19.08 61.71
C LEU A 5 56.62 20.49 61.09
N LEU A 6 55.84 20.79 60.08
CA LEU A 6 55.48 22.19 59.82
C LEU A 6 54.01 22.25 59.32
N ALA A 7 53.23 22.84 60.21
CA ALA A 7 51.87 23.29 59.91
C ALA A 7 51.91 24.62 59.14
N MET A 8 51.09 24.82 58.14
CA MET A 8 50.73 26.16 57.64
C MET A 8 49.30 26.20 57.12
N VAL A 9 48.50 26.84 57.89
CA VAL A 9 47.58 27.96 57.68
C VAL A 9 46.76 27.98 56.43
N ALA A 10 45.44 27.90 56.65
CA ALA A 10 44.35 28.19 55.72
C ALA A 10 44.40 29.65 55.24
N CYS A 11 44.13 29.81 53.95
CA CYS A 11 43.59 31.05 53.40
C CYS A 11 42.35 30.69 52.51
N THR A 12 41.21 31.05 53.02
CA THR A 12 39.96 31.16 52.29
C THR A 12 40.05 32.36 51.37
N SER A 13 39.93 32.10 50.04
CA SER A 13 39.53 33.14 49.11
C SER A 13 38.41 32.58 48.23
N ASN A 14 37.26 33.15 48.44
CA ASN A 14 36.02 32.92 47.64
C ASN A 14 36.22 33.62 46.31
N GLU A 15 36.68 32.93 45.30
CA GLU A 15 36.54 33.36 43.89
C GLU A 15 35.43 32.59 43.25
N LYS A 16 34.33 33.31 42.96
CA LYS A 16 33.25 32.86 42.07
C LYS A 16 33.83 32.74 40.67
N THR A 17 34.14 31.52 40.27
CA THR A 17 34.40 31.20 38.87
C THR A 17 33.08 31.31 38.09
N PRO A 18 33.00 32.06 36.98
CA PRO A 18 31.85 32.07 36.13
C PRO A 18 31.71 30.67 35.51
N GLN A 19 30.62 30.01 35.83
CA GLN A 19 30.23 28.73 35.21
C GLN A 19 29.97 29.00 33.73
N ALA A 20 30.88 28.55 32.87
CA ALA A 20 30.67 28.56 31.44
C ALA A 20 29.43 27.72 31.12
N THR A 21 28.36 28.36 30.65
CA THR A 21 27.18 27.73 30.18
C THR A 21 27.57 26.97 28.91
N GLU A 22 27.64 25.65 28.96
CA GLU A 22 27.79 24.82 27.77
C GLU A 22 26.62 25.12 26.82
N PRO A 23 26.88 25.30 25.51
CA PRO A 23 25.80 25.50 24.55
C PRO A 23 24.94 24.24 24.53
N VAL A 24 23.69 24.40 24.93
CA VAL A 24 22.66 23.36 24.74
C VAL A 24 22.58 23.07 23.24
N GLN A 25 23.14 21.95 22.84
CA GLN A 25 22.90 21.44 21.49
C GLN A 25 21.40 21.09 21.37
N GLU A 26 20.64 21.96 20.75
CA GLU A 26 19.28 21.64 20.31
C GLU A 26 19.38 20.44 19.39
N LYS A 27 18.82 19.30 19.83
CA LYS A 27 18.63 18.13 18.95
C LYS A 27 17.80 18.58 17.76
N PRO A 28 18.21 18.25 16.52
CA PRO A 28 17.40 18.58 15.35
C PRO A 28 16.02 18.02 15.55
N VAL A 29 15.01 18.88 15.51
CA VAL A 29 13.61 18.49 15.49
C VAL A 29 13.42 17.70 14.21
N GLN A 30 13.23 16.39 14.31
CA GLN A 30 12.82 15.58 13.17
C GLN A 30 11.43 16.05 12.76
N VAL A 31 11.37 16.74 11.66
CA VAL A 31 10.09 17.07 11.01
C VAL A 31 9.52 15.74 10.50
N VAL A 32 8.53 15.21 11.21
CA VAL A 32 7.80 14.03 10.74
C VAL A 32 6.98 14.49 9.55
N ASP A 33 7.30 13.99 8.38
CA ASP A 33 6.50 14.22 7.16
C ASP A 33 5.20 13.40 7.25
N ASN A 34 4.11 14.08 7.56
CA ASN A 34 2.76 13.49 7.64
C ASN A 34 2.01 13.55 6.31
N SER A 35 2.70 13.84 5.20
CA SER A 35 2.08 13.88 3.88
C SER A 35 1.57 12.50 3.48
N PRO A 36 0.40 12.41 2.81
CA PRO A 36 -0.10 11.13 2.32
C PRO A 36 0.87 10.49 1.32
N ARG A 37 1.12 9.20 1.49
CA ARG A 37 1.96 8.39 0.61
C ARG A 37 1.16 7.89 -0.57
N SER A 38 1.85 7.63 -1.68
CA SER A 38 1.30 6.96 -2.85
C SER A 38 1.92 5.57 -2.94
N LEU A 39 1.10 4.57 -3.23
CA LEU A 39 1.67 3.29 -3.66
C LEU A 39 2.45 3.48 -4.97
N PRO A 40 3.51 2.71 -5.22
CA PRO A 40 4.25 2.76 -6.48
C PRO A 40 3.33 2.59 -7.68
N LEU A 41 3.60 3.30 -8.78
CA LEU A 41 2.88 3.08 -10.03
C LEU A 41 3.03 1.62 -10.46
N LEU A 42 1.90 0.94 -10.70
CA LEU A 42 1.89 -0.38 -11.32
C LEU A 42 1.45 -0.24 -12.78
N TYR A 43 2.29 -0.68 -13.69
CA TYR A 43 1.95 -0.80 -15.11
C TYR A 43 2.33 -2.18 -15.61
N ALA A 44 1.40 -2.84 -16.29
CA ALA A 44 1.64 -4.13 -16.91
C ALA A 44 0.90 -4.21 -18.25
N THR A 45 1.52 -4.89 -19.20
CA THR A 45 0.93 -5.18 -20.51
C THR A 45 1.47 -6.50 -21.03
N ASP A 46 0.66 -7.23 -21.76
CA ASP A 46 1.08 -8.45 -22.42
C ASP A 46 0.18 -8.75 -23.63
N THR A 47 0.60 -9.73 -24.41
CA THR A 47 -0.11 -10.19 -25.61
C THR A 47 -0.19 -11.70 -25.61
N CYS A 48 -1.37 -12.25 -25.86
CA CYS A 48 -1.54 -13.68 -26.04
C CYS A 48 -2.37 -13.99 -27.29
N LYS A 49 -2.09 -15.17 -27.88
CA LYS A 49 -2.83 -15.70 -29.00
C LYS A 49 -3.69 -16.89 -28.54
N ILE A 50 -4.99 -16.82 -28.74
CA ILE A 50 -5.94 -17.89 -28.44
C ILE A 50 -6.70 -18.25 -29.73
N GLY A 51 -6.39 -19.41 -30.31
CA GLY A 51 -6.90 -19.81 -31.62
C GLY A 51 -6.47 -18.82 -32.71
N GLN A 52 -7.45 -18.20 -33.37
CA GLN A 52 -7.20 -17.19 -34.41
C GLN A 52 -7.18 -15.77 -33.88
N ASN A 53 -7.42 -15.54 -32.58
CA ASN A 53 -7.52 -14.20 -31.99
C ASN A 53 -6.26 -13.82 -31.26
N TYR A 54 -5.87 -12.54 -31.40
CA TYR A 54 -4.83 -11.90 -30.62
C TYR A 54 -5.47 -11.00 -29.56
N TYR A 55 -5.07 -11.17 -28.32
CA TYR A 55 -5.49 -10.33 -27.21
C TYR A 55 -4.28 -9.54 -26.72
N VAL A 56 -4.49 -8.25 -26.51
CA VAL A 56 -3.53 -7.36 -25.85
C VAL A 56 -4.23 -6.76 -24.66
N TRP A 57 -3.62 -6.79 -23.49
CA TRP A 57 -4.14 -6.11 -22.32
C TRP A 57 -3.11 -5.16 -21.74
N GLU A 58 -3.61 -4.06 -21.23
CA GLU A 58 -2.86 -3.02 -20.53
C GLU A 58 -3.54 -2.76 -19.20
N LEU A 59 -2.75 -2.65 -18.15
CA LEU A 59 -3.17 -2.41 -16.79
C LEU A 59 -2.32 -1.29 -16.18
N GLU A 60 -2.98 -0.29 -15.57
CA GLU A 60 -2.33 0.79 -14.85
C GLU A 60 -3.04 1.02 -13.51
N ARG A 61 -2.31 0.88 -12.37
CA ARG A 61 -2.76 1.37 -11.06
C ARG A 61 -1.95 2.61 -10.71
N LYS A 62 -2.63 3.67 -10.33
CA LYS A 62 -2.01 4.89 -9.85
C LYS A 62 -2.79 5.53 -8.70
N ALA A 63 -2.09 6.19 -7.80
CA ALA A 63 -2.68 7.00 -6.76
C ALA A 63 -3.51 8.14 -7.33
N CYS A 64 -4.61 8.48 -6.65
CA CYS A 64 -5.53 9.53 -7.07
C CYS A 64 -5.95 10.36 -5.85
N ASP A 65 -5.44 11.56 -5.74
CA ASP A 65 -5.66 12.50 -4.62
C ASP A 65 -7.13 12.88 -4.43
N SER A 66 -7.90 12.92 -5.52
CA SER A 66 -9.32 13.25 -5.50
C SER A 66 -10.22 12.16 -4.89
N LEU A 67 -9.69 10.95 -4.64
CA LEU A 67 -10.42 9.84 -4.01
C LEU A 67 -10.34 9.84 -2.48
N GLY A 68 -9.54 10.76 -1.91
CA GLY A 68 -9.33 10.87 -0.48
C GLY A 68 -8.13 10.07 0.02
N VAL A 69 -8.03 10.00 1.34
CA VAL A 69 -6.89 9.44 2.06
C VAL A 69 -7.39 8.43 3.08
N VAL A 70 -6.68 7.33 3.21
CA VAL A 70 -6.90 6.27 4.20
C VAL A 70 -5.67 6.20 5.11
N ALA A 71 -5.88 6.04 6.42
CA ALA A 71 -4.80 5.81 7.37
C ALA A 71 -4.65 4.31 7.62
N ASP A 72 -3.40 3.86 7.77
CA ASP A 72 -3.09 2.53 8.29
C ASP A 72 -3.17 2.49 9.84
N ASP A 73 -2.87 1.35 10.44
CA ASP A 73 -2.92 1.14 11.89
C ASP A 73 -1.83 1.95 12.63
N MET A 74 -0.78 2.40 11.95
CA MET A 74 0.29 3.23 12.50
C MET A 74 0.00 4.73 12.38
N GLY A 75 -1.08 5.10 11.66
CA GLY A 75 -1.47 6.48 11.39
C GLY A 75 -0.82 7.09 10.14
N ASP A 76 -0.03 6.33 9.40
CA ASP A 76 0.48 6.74 8.09
C ASP A 76 -0.67 6.83 7.08
N LYS A 77 -0.64 7.85 6.25
CA LYS A 77 -1.72 8.15 5.32
C LYS A 77 -1.38 7.72 3.90
N TYR A 78 -2.37 7.18 3.20
CA TYR A 78 -2.24 6.70 1.82
C TYR A 78 -3.35 7.25 0.94
N TYR A 79 -3.00 7.71 -0.27
CA TYR A 79 -3.99 8.02 -1.28
C TYR A 79 -4.65 6.74 -1.78
N ASP A 80 -5.96 6.78 -2.02
CA ASP A 80 -6.64 5.70 -2.73
C ASP A 80 -6.24 5.71 -4.22
N ASN A 81 -6.46 4.58 -4.90
CA ASN A 81 -5.98 4.38 -6.26
C ASN A 81 -7.12 4.28 -7.27
N THR A 82 -6.77 4.49 -8.52
CA THR A 82 -7.53 4.06 -9.69
C THR A 82 -6.80 2.91 -10.39
N ILE A 83 -7.55 1.98 -10.97
CA ILE A 83 -7.02 0.91 -11.82
C ILE A 83 -7.68 1.01 -13.19
N LYS A 84 -6.88 1.34 -14.20
CA LYS A 84 -7.31 1.36 -15.59
C LYS A 84 -6.96 0.03 -16.24
N ILE A 85 -7.95 -0.60 -16.90
CA ILE A 85 -7.77 -1.82 -17.67
C ILE A 85 -8.26 -1.55 -19.10
N VAL A 86 -7.42 -1.91 -20.06
CA VAL A 86 -7.75 -1.90 -21.49
C VAL A 86 -7.50 -3.29 -22.04
N VAL A 87 -8.47 -3.86 -22.73
CA VAL A 87 -8.33 -5.12 -23.45
C VAL A 87 -8.67 -4.88 -24.91
N LYS A 88 -7.75 -5.28 -25.78
CA LYS A 88 -7.95 -5.26 -27.25
C LYS A 88 -8.03 -6.69 -27.76
N LYS A 89 -8.88 -6.94 -28.73
CA LYS A 89 -8.99 -8.20 -29.47
C LYS A 89 -8.83 -7.90 -30.94
N ASN A 90 -7.83 -8.51 -31.61
CA ASN A 90 -7.53 -8.29 -33.03
C ASN A 90 -7.43 -6.79 -33.38
N ALA A 91 -6.65 -6.03 -32.57
CA ALA A 91 -6.45 -4.58 -32.67
C ALA A 91 -7.68 -3.70 -32.36
N SER A 92 -8.88 -4.27 -32.17
CA SER A 92 -10.07 -3.51 -31.75
C SER A 92 -10.19 -3.50 -30.22
N THR A 93 -10.59 -2.37 -29.65
CA THR A 93 -10.85 -2.28 -28.21
C THR A 93 -12.07 -3.11 -27.86
N LEU A 94 -11.87 -4.16 -27.07
CA LEU A 94 -12.94 -4.98 -26.50
C LEU A 94 -13.49 -4.36 -25.23
N PHE A 95 -12.59 -3.83 -24.39
CA PHE A 95 -12.94 -3.26 -23.09
C PHE A 95 -11.96 -2.14 -22.71
N ALA A 96 -12.48 -1.08 -22.11
CA ALA A 96 -11.66 -0.02 -21.52
C ALA A 96 -12.43 0.63 -20.37
N ARG A 97 -11.89 0.51 -19.15
CA ARG A 97 -12.51 1.08 -17.94
C ARG A 97 -11.46 1.44 -16.90
N THR A 98 -11.78 2.48 -16.13
CA THR A 98 -11.06 2.84 -14.90
C THR A 98 -11.93 2.51 -13.71
N PHE A 99 -11.43 1.67 -12.84
CA PHE A 99 -12.06 1.25 -11.59
C PHE A 99 -11.59 2.11 -10.43
N LYS A 100 -12.48 2.25 -9.45
CA LYS A 100 -12.24 2.88 -8.14
C LYS A 100 -12.72 1.91 -7.06
N LYS A 101 -12.28 2.08 -5.83
CA LYS A 101 -12.78 1.29 -4.69
C LYS A 101 -14.31 1.32 -4.57
N SER A 102 -14.94 2.44 -4.94
CA SER A 102 -16.39 2.58 -4.92
C SER A 102 -17.14 1.57 -5.81
N ASP A 103 -16.51 1.02 -6.84
CA ASP A 103 -17.11 -0.01 -7.70
C ASP A 103 -17.32 -1.34 -6.95
N PHE A 104 -16.62 -1.53 -5.83
CA PHE A 104 -16.67 -2.73 -4.97
C PHE A 104 -17.53 -2.55 -3.72
N ARG A 105 -18.12 -1.36 -3.51
CA ARG A 105 -18.74 -0.97 -2.24
C ARG A 105 -19.84 -1.92 -1.76
N HIS A 106 -20.63 -2.48 -2.67
CA HIS A 106 -21.76 -3.36 -2.32
C HIS A 106 -21.31 -4.77 -1.88
N MET A 107 -20.04 -5.11 -2.10
CA MET A 107 -19.42 -6.38 -1.71
C MET A 107 -18.52 -6.24 -0.48
N LEU A 108 -18.42 -5.04 0.10
CA LEU A 108 -17.56 -4.74 1.25
C LEU A 108 -18.40 -4.25 2.42
N ASP A 109 -18.06 -4.65 3.64
CA ASP A 109 -18.60 -4.04 4.83
C ASP A 109 -18.15 -2.57 4.98
N LYS A 110 -18.85 -1.79 5.81
CA LYS A 110 -18.59 -0.37 5.91
C LYS A 110 -17.23 -0.03 6.49
N ASP A 111 -16.79 -0.80 7.48
CA ASP A 111 -15.52 -0.53 8.18
C ASP A 111 -14.35 -0.90 7.30
N PHE A 112 -14.42 -2.05 6.61
CA PHE A 112 -13.42 -2.42 5.63
C PHE A 112 -13.33 -1.41 4.49
N PHE A 113 -14.46 -1.01 3.90
CA PHE A 113 -14.49 0.00 2.84
C PHE A 113 -13.87 1.33 3.28
N LYS A 114 -14.11 1.76 4.52
CA LYS A 114 -13.59 3.03 5.04
C LYS A 114 -12.06 3.02 5.17
N ASN A 115 -11.50 1.90 5.61
CA ASN A 115 -10.09 1.79 6.00
C ASN A 115 -9.21 1.10 4.95
N SER A 116 -9.74 0.86 3.75
CA SER A 116 -9.04 0.18 2.66
C SER A 116 -8.80 1.08 1.46
N ILE A 117 -7.94 0.65 0.55
CA ILE A 117 -7.66 1.26 -0.76
C ILE A 117 -7.83 0.21 -1.86
N LEU A 118 -8.08 0.65 -3.09
CA LEU A 118 -8.01 -0.24 -4.25
C LEU A 118 -6.54 -0.52 -4.53
N ASP A 119 -6.08 -1.72 -4.20
CA ASP A 119 -4.64 -2.02 -4.10
C ASP A 119 -4.10 -2.78 -5.30
N GLY A 120 -4.68 -3.93 -5.63
CA GLY A 120 -4.10 -4.87 -6.56
C GLY A 120 -4.91 -5.10 -7.82
N CYS A 121 -4.19 -5.41 -8.91
CA CYS A 121 -4.77 -5.98 -10.10
C CYS A 121 -3.72 -6.79 -10.86
N ARG A 122 -4.10 -7.97 -11.35
CA ARG A 122 -3.26 -8.81 -12.21
C ARG A 122 -4.10 -9.56 -13.23
N PHE A 123 -3.54 -9.76 -14.40
CA PHE A 123 -4.12 -10.66 -15.39
C PHE A 123 -4.09 -12.11 -14.86
N MET A 124 -5.18 -12.85 -15.09
CA MET A 124 -5.28 -14.26 -14.70
C MET A 124 -5.22 -15.16 -15.92
N LYS A 125 -6.24 -15.09 -16.78
CA LYS A 125 -6.40 -16.01 -17.92
C LYS A 125 -7.35 -15.46 -18.99
N ILE A 126 -7.32 -16.11 -20.14
CA ILE A 126 -8.39 -16.03 -21.14
C ILE A 126 -8.91 -17.45 -21.35
N HIS A 127 -10.21 -17.61 -21.20
CA HIS A 127 -10.89 -18.89 -21.43
C HIS A 127 -12.21 -18.65 -22.17
N GLU A 128 -12.42 -19.36 -23.28
CA GLU A 128 -13.61 -19.23 -24.10
C GLU A 128 -13.96 -17.79 -24.53
N GLY A 129 -12.92 -16.95 -24.71
CA GLY A 129 -13.07 -15.55 -25.08
C GLY A 129 -13.37 -14.62 -23.90
N MET A 130 -13.56 -15.13 -22.69
CA MET A 130 -13.65 -14.37 -21.46
C MET A 130 -12.25 -14.05 -20.92
N VAL A 131 -12.00 -12.79 -20.62
CA VAL A 131 -10.72 -12.31 -20.06
C VAL A 131 -10.92 -12.04 -18.58
N SER A 132 -10.09 -12.66 -17.73
CA SER A 132 -10.20 -12.56 -16.28
C SER A 132 -9.00 -11.85 -15.66
N PHE A 133 -9.28 -10.95 -14.71
CA PHE A 133 -8.30 -10.28 -13.86
C PHE A 133 -8.66 -10.54 -12.40
N SER A 134 -7.62 -10.77 -11.57
CA SER A 134 -7.75 -10.69 -10.13
C SER A 134 -7.58 -9.23 -9.72
N MET A 135 -8.43 -8.75 -8.82
CA MET A 135 -8.40 -7.41 -8.24
C MET A 135 -8.44 -7.52 -6.72
N ALA A 136 -7.89 -6.53 -6.02
CA ALA A 136 -7.88 -6.54 -4.57
C ALA A 136 -8.19 -5.15 -3.99
N VAL A 137 -8.97 -5.13 -2.92
CA VAL A 137 -9.15 -4.00 -2.02
C VAL A 137 -8.52 -4.39 -0.68
N SER A 138 -7.56 -3.62 -0.17
CA SER A 138 -6.73 -3.99 0.97
C SER A 138 -6.57 -2.84 1.96
N TYR A 139 -6.32 -3.14 3.23
CA TYR A 139 -5.79 -2.14 4.16
C TYR A 139 -4.38 -1.77 3.74
N PRO A 140 -4.00 -0.48 3.76
CA PRO A 140 -2.64 -0.08 3.42
C PRO A 140 -1.61 -0.78 4.30
N GLU A 141 -0.49 -1.21 3.70
CA GLU A 141 0.64 -1.88 4.39
C GLU A 141 0.22 -3.07 5.28
N SER A 142 -0.84 -3.80 4.88
CA SER A 142 -1.40 -4.91 5.64
C SER A 142 -1.68 -6.09 4.70
N ASP A 143 -1.70 -7.29 5.25
CA ASP A 143 -2.15 -8.52 4.58
C ASP A 143 -3.68 -8.67 4.56
N MET A 144 -4.41 -7.77 5.24
CA MET A 144 -5.87 -7.74 5.21
C MET A 144 -6.38 -7.28 3.84
N SER A 145 -6.86 -8.22 3.05
CA SER A 145 -7.31 -8.00 1.68
C SER A 145 -8.68 -8.67 1.43
N ARG A 146 -9.43 -8.11 0.48
CA ARG A 146 -10.60 -8.72 -0.11
C ARG A 146 -10.35 -8.89 -1.61
N PRO A 147 -10.16 -10.13 -2.07
CA PRO A 147 -9.92 -10.41 -3.47
C PRO A 147 -11.24 -10.44 -4.26
N PHE A 148 -11.13 -10.09 -5.54
CA PHE A 148 -12.25 -10.10 -6.50
C PHE A 148 -11.76 -10.61 -7.84
N ILE A 149 -12.68 -11.19 -8.61
CA ILE A 149 -12.47 -11.56 -10.00
C ILE A 149 -13.27 -10.60 -10.88
N LEU A 150 -12.57 -9.88 -11.77
CA LEU A 150 -13.17 -9.17 -12.88
C LEU A 150 -13.20 -10.08 -14.10
N ASN A 151 -14.37 -10.44 -14.59
CA ASN A 151 -14.57 -11.18 -15.83
C ASN A 151 -15.09 -10.23 -16.91
N ILE A 152 -14.44 -10.24 -18.07
CA ILE A 152 -14.80 -9.45 -19.25
C ILE A 152 -15.22 -10.42 -20.35
N GLY A 153 -16.48 -10.33 -20.77
CA GLY A 153 -17.07 -11.19 -21.80
C GLY A 153 -16.55 -10.90 -23.20
N PRO A 154 -16.82 -11.81 -24.15
CA PRO A 154 -16.40 -11.66 -25.54
C PRO A 154 -17.09 -10.49 -26.27
N ASP A 155 -18.16 -9.95 -25.70
CA ASP A 155 -18.93 -8.79 -26.17
C ASP A 155 -18.51 -7.47 -25.48
N GLY A 156 -17.53 -7.53 -24.55
CA GLY A 156 -17.08 -6.41 -23.75
C GLY A 156 -17.94 -6.11 -22.51
N SER A 157 -18.98 -6.90 -22.25
CA SER A 157 -19.67 -6.86 -20.95
C SER A 157 -18.73 -7.29 -19.84
N TYR A 158 -18.99 -6.88 -18.60
CA TYR A 158 -18.14 -7.28 -17.47
C TYR A 158 -18.94 -7.56 -16.21
N MET A 159 -18.33 -8.35 -15.31
CA MET A 159 -18.86 -8.68 -14.00
C MET A 159 -17.70 -8.69 -12.99
N ILE A 160 -17.97 -8.21 -11.78
CA ILE A 160 -17.05 -8.33 -10.64
C ILE A 160 -17.69 -9.27 -9.63
N LEU A 161 -16.94 -10.27 -9.18
CA LEU A 161 -17.37 -11.26 -8.19
C LEU A 161 -16.34 -11.28 -7.04
N PRO A 162 -16.77 -11.54 -5.80
CA PRO A 162 -15.84 -11.93 -4.74
C PRO A 162 -15.06 -13.17 -5.18
N ASP A 163 -13.78 -13.24 -4.78
CA ASP A 163 -12.95 -14.44 -4.98
C ASP A 163 -12.86 -15.19 -3.64
N ASP A 164 -13.91 -15.95 -3.34
CA ASP A 164 -14.05 -16.66 -2.07
C ASP A 164 -13.21 -17.94 -2.01
N ASP A 165 -12.65 -18.39 -3.14
CA ASP A 165 -11.87 -19.65 -3.22
C ASP A 165 -10.51 -19.55 -2.50
N LEU A 166 -10.01 -18.33 -2.26
CA LEU A 166 -8.74 -18.15 -1.53
C LEU A 166 -8.87 -18.40 -0.02
N ASP A 167 -10.07 -18.28 0.54
CA ASP A 167 -10.31 -18.54 1.96
C ASP A 167 -10.40 -20.06 2.27
N GLU A 168 -10.71 -20.93 1.29
CA GLU A 168 -10.83 -22.38 1.50
C GLU A 168 -9.48 -23.10 1.44
N GLU A 169 -8.50 -22.60 0.72
CA GLU A 169 -7.18 -23.26 0.57
C GLU A 169 -6.34 -23.22 1.86
N TYR A 170 -6.53 -22.19 2.71
CA TYR A 170 -5.83 -22.06 3.99
C TYR A 170 -6.43 -22.95 5.11
N ILE A 171 -7.67 -23.41 4.98
CA ILE A 171 -8.34 -24.22 6.02
C ILE A 171 -8.01 -25.70 5.86
N THR A 172 -7.75 -26.18 4.65
CA THR A 172 -7.49 -27.61 4.39
C THR A 172 -6.09 -28.07 4.80
N ASP A 173 -5.08 -27.19 4.76
CA ASP A 173 -3.70 -27.56 5.17
C ASP A 173 -3.51 -27.63 6.70
N SER A 174 -4.39 -27.02 7.49
CA SER A 174 -4.29 -27.04 8.97
C SER A 174 -4.97 -28.23 9.63
N LEU A 175 -5.70 -29.07 8.88
CA LEU A 175 -6.43 -30.23 9.41
C LEU A 175 -5.76 -31.59 9.07
N SER A 176 -4.61 -31.60 8.39
CA SER A 176 -3.88 -32.82 8.01
C SER A 176 -2.51 -32.98 8.69
N SER A 177 -2.40 -32.53 9.95
CA SER A 177 -1.19 -32.78 10.79
C SER A 177 -1.56 -33.48 12.06
#